data_b519278c4d4f8de29742b1fc9499ea66
#
_entry.id   b519278c4d4f8de29742b1fc9499ea66
#
_cell.length_a   1.000
_cell.length_b   1.000
_cell.length_c   1.000
_cell.angle_alpha   90.00
_cell.angle_beta   90.00
_cell.angle_gamma   90.00
#
_symmetry.space_group_name_H-M   'P 1'
#
loop_
_entity.id
_entity.type
_entity.pdbx_description
1 polymer ?
#
loop_
_entity_poly.entity_id
_entity_poly.type
_entity_poly.pdbx_seq_one_letter_code
_entity_poly.pdbx_strand_id
1 'polypeptide(L)'
;DIENEINYLTFLNPKLKNLDKEKVLKIAKNSLITEIIKKEELKKFVDLQKENDLVNMIERNLLLKKNIKSKDEFKKILNSQNLEYKDIKKKLAIEALWNQLIYQRNSKNIVINKEELRSKIKGQIEGIKKKYEYNLSEIIFEDEINKNLEDKILEIKNSIDSIGFENTAIIVSISNTAKNGGLIGWINELQISNLILKNIEKLNKDQFSEPIKVNNSYLIIKVNQKKELKNKI
;
A
#
# COMPACT_ATOMS: atom_id res chain seq x y z
N ASP A 1 -21.05 -5.88 -7.23
CA ASP A 1 -21.78 -6.47 -6.11
C ASP A 1 -20.94 -6.37 -4.83
N ILE A 2 -21.55 -5.85 -3.74
CA ILE A 2 -20.85 -5.58 -2.47
C ILE A 2 -20.33 -6.87 -1.83
N GLU A 3 -21.06 -7.97 -1.94
CA GLU A 3 -20.64 -9.26 -1.38
C GLU A 3 -19.38 -9.78 -2.06
N ASN A 4 -19.33 -9.70 -3.39
CA ASN A 4 -18.12 -10.05 -4.14
C ASN A 4 -16.93 -9.16 -3.76
N GLU A 5 -17.17 -7.86 -3.48
CA GLU A 5 -16.11 -6.97 -3.02
C GLU A 5 -15.62 -7.34 -1.61
N ILE A 6 -16.51 -7.70 -0.70
CA ILE A 6 -16.13 -8.21 0.63
C ILE A 6 -15.28 -9.46 0.51
N ASN A 7 -15.69 -10.41 -0.33
CA ASN A 7 -14.94 -11.64 -0.58
C ASN A 7 -13.55 -11.34 -1.16
N TYR A 8 -13.48 -10.43 -2.14
CA TYR A 8 -12.21 -10.00 -2.74
C TYR A 8 -11.29 -9.33 -1.73
N LEU A 9 -11.77 -8.39 -0.95
CA LEU A 9 -10.97 -7.71 0.07
C LEU A 9 -10.53 -8.68 1.16
N THR A 10 -11.38 -9.62 1.54
CA THR A 10 -11.06 -10.68 2.51
C THR A 10 -10.02 -11.65 1.95
N PHE A 11 -10.08 -11.97 0.65
CA PHE A 11 -9.03 -12.74 -0.02
C PHE A 11 -7.68 -12.00 0.03
N LEU A 12 -7.67 -10.69 -0.22
CA LEU A 12 -6.46 -9.90 -0.13
C LEU A 12 -5.93 -9.80 1.31
N ASN A 13 -6.83 -9.55 2.25
CA ASN A 13 -6.50 -9.44 3.67
C ASN A 13 -7.50 -10.23 4.55
N PRO A 14 -7.13 -11.46 4.97
CA PRO A 14 -7.98 -12.31 5.81
C PRO A 14 -8.37 -11.71 7.18
N LYS A 15 -7.61 -10.71 7.68
CA LYS A 15 -7.89 -10.06 8.96
C LYS A 15 -9.21 -9.27 8.95
N LEU A 16 -9.74 -8.93 7.77
CA LEU A 16 -11.05 -8.30 7.64
C LEU A 16 -12.18 -9.13 8.22
N LYS A 17 -12.03 -10.46 8.32
CA LYS A 17 -13.01 -11.35 8.96
C LYS A 17 -13.22 -11.05 10.45
N ASN A 18 -12.25 -10.39 11.08
CA ASN A 18 -12.29 -10.05 12.50
C ASN A 18 -12.97 -8.69 12.78
N LEU A 19 -13.36 -7.96 11.73
CA LEU A 19 -14.04 -6.68 11.88
C LEU A 19 -15.56 -6.84 11.92
N ASP A 20 -16.22 -5.86 12.53
CA ASP A 20 -17.68 -5.76 12.53
C ASP A 20 -18.23 -5.67 11.10
N LYS A 21 -19.37 -6.30 10.85
CA LYS A 21 -20.03 -6.34 9.53
C LYS A 21 -20.24 -4.94 8.95
N GLU A 22 -20.57 -3.98 9.78
CA GLU A 22 -20.84 -2.59 9.36
C GLU A 22 -19.56 -1.91 8.84
N LYS A 23 -18.43 -2.11 9.55
CA LYS A 23 -17.11 -1.62 9.10
C LYS A 23 -16.68 -2.27 7.79
N VAL A 24 -16.83 -3.60 7.67
CA VAL A 24 -16.50 -4.32 6.44
C VAL A 24 -17.35 -3.82 5.27
N LEU A 25 -18.65 -3.58 5.50
CA LEU A 25 -19.54 -3.04 4.48
C LEU A 25 -19.11 -1.64 4.01
N LYS A 26 -18.72 -0.77 4.95
CA LYS A 26 -18.21 0.58 4.63
C LYS A 26 -16.93 0.51 3.79
N ILE A 27 -16.00 -0.37 4.15
CA ILE A 27 -14.76 -0.61 3.39
C ILE A 27 -15.07 -1.08 1.97
N ALA A 28 -15.96 -2.06 1.82
CA ALA A 28 -16.34 -2.59 0.52
C ALA A 28 -17.02 -1.53 -0.37
N LYS A 29 -17.91 -0.72 0.20
CA LYS A 29 -18.54 0.41 -0.52
C LYS A 29 -17.48 1.41 -1.02
N ASN A 30 -16.57 1.83 -0.16
CA ASN A 30 -15.51 2.78 -0.53
C ASN A 30 -14.58 2.20 -1.60
N SER A 31 -14.25 0.92 -1.50
CA SER A 31 -13.43 0.22 -2.50
C SER A 31 -14.11 0.20 -3.88
N LEU A 32 -15.41 -0.12 -3.94
CA LEU A 32 -16.19 -0.11 -5.17
C LEU A 32 -16.30 1.30 -5.77
N ILE A 33 -16.57 2.31 -4.95
CA ILE A 33 -16.64 3.71 -5.41
C ILE A 33 -15.30 4.11 -6.05
N THR A 34 -14.19 3.82 -5.36
CA THR A 34 -12.85 4.11 -5.88
C THR A 34 -12.55 3.37 -7.18
N GLU A 35 -12.93 2.10 -7.28
CA GLU A 35 -12.77 1.31 -8.50
C GLU A 35 -13.58 1.89 -9.67
N ILE A 36 -14.84 2.30 -9.42
CA ILE A 36 -15.69 2.91 -10.45
C ILE A 36 -15.08 4.23 -10.94
N ILE A 37 -14.62 5.09 -10.04
CA ILE A 37 -13.98 6.37 -10.40
C ILE A 37 -12.73 6.12 -11.26
N LYS A 38 -11.83 5.21 -10.82
CA LYS A 38 -10.64 4.84 -11.59
C LYS A 38 -11.00 4.29 -12.97
N LYS A 39 -11.98 3.41 -13.03
CA LYS A 39 -12.44 2.80 -14.28
C LYS A 39 -13.00 3.83 -15.27
N GLU A 40 -13.86 4.74 -14.81
CA GLU A 40 -14.44 5.77 -15.67
C GLU A 40 -13.36 6.76 -16.16
N GLU A 41 -12.41 7.11 -15.32
CA GLU A 41 -11.29 7.96 -15.77
C GLU A 41 -10.39 7.22 -16.78
N LEU A 42 -10.06 5.95 -16.53
CA LEU A 42 -9.22 5.15 -17.41
C LEU A 42 -9.80 4.95 -18.80
N LYS A 43 -11.13 4.80 -18.94
CA LYS A 43 -11.81 4.65 -20.23
C LYS A 43 -11.51 5.79 -21.20
N LYS A 44 -11.14 6.98 -20.69
CA LYS A 44 -10.78 8.13 -21.52
C LYS A 44 -9.42 7.99 -22.22
N PHE A 45 -8.56 7.06 -21.75
CA PHE A 45 -7.16 6.98 -22.17
C PHE A 45 -6.75 5.59 -22.67
N VAL A 46 -7.42 4.53 -22.20
CA VAL A 46 -7.02 3.15 -22.48
C VAL A 46 -8.22 2.24 -22.68
N ASP A 47 -8.05 1.24 -23.53
CA ASP A 47 -8.99 0.13 -23.66
C ASP A 47 -8.72 -0.91 -22.55
N LEU A 48 -9.64 -1.01 -21.61
CA LEU A 48 -9.56 -1.94 -20.49
C LEU A 48 -9.73 -3.42 -20.86
N GLN A 49 -10.17 -3.71 -22.10
CA GLN A 49 -10.36 -5.07 -22.58
C GLN A 49 -9.11 -5.64 -23.27
N LYS A 50 -8.18 -4.76 -23.66
CA LYS A 50 -6.96 -5.18 -24.32
C LYS A 50 -6.00 -5.87 -23.35
N GLU A 51 -5.43 -7.00 -23.80
CA GLU A 51 -4.37 -7.66 -23.03
C GLU A 51 -3.19 -6.71 -22.78
N ASN A 52 -2.69 -6.76 -21.55
CA ASN A 52 -1.61 -5.89 -21.12
C ASN A 52 -0.60 -6.68 -20.27
N ASP A 53 0.66 -6.64 -20.65
CA ASP A 53 1.74 -7.35 -19.97
C ASP A 53 1.91 -6.89 -18.50
N LEU A 54 1.61 -5.64 -18.22
CA LEU A 54 1.63 -5.11 -16.86
C LEU A 54 0.63 -5.84 -15.96
N VAL A 55 -0.58 -6.12 -16.47
CA VAL A 55 -1.61 -6.87 -15.75
C VAL A 55 -1.14 -8.30 -15.45
N ASN A 56 -0.51 -8.94 -16.45
CA ASN A 56 0.05 -10.29 -16.29
C ASN A 56 1.21 -10.31 -15.29
N MET A 57 2.00 -9.25 -15.23
CA MET A 57 3.07 -9.10 -14.24
C MET A 57 2.51 -8.94 -12.82
N ILE A 58 1.48 -8.10 -12.64
CA ILE A 58 0.83 -7.90 -11.34
C ILE A 58 0.14 -9.18 -10.87
N GLU A 59 -0.53 -9.91 -11.77
CA GLU A 59 -1.10 -11.22 -11.46
C GLU A 59 -0.01 -12.17 -10.93
N ARG A 60 1.12 -12.30 -11.64
CA ARG A 60 2.25 -13.14 -11.19
C ARG A 60 2.77 -12.73 -9.81
N ASN A 61 2.91 -11.44 -9.56
CA ASN A 61 3.36 -10.94 -8.27
C ASN A 61 2.36 -11.26 -7.15
N LEU A 62 1.05 -11.18 -7.43
CA LEU A 62 0.01 -11.59 -6.49
C LEU A 62 0.09 -13.08 -6.16
N LEU A 63 0.28 -13.94 -7.16
CA LEU A 63 0.44 -15.38 -6.98
C LEU A 63 1.65 -15.69 -6.10
N LEU A 64 2.80 -15.07 -6.38
CA LEU A 64 4.03 -15.24 -5.58
C LEU A 64 3.82 -14.79 -4.13
N LYS A 65 3.20 -13.62 -3.92
CA LYS A 65 2.92 -13.07 -2.57
C LYS A 65 1.99 -13.96 -1.76
N LYS A 66 1.07 -14.67 -2.41
CA LYS A 66 0.12 -15.59 -1.79
C LYS A 66 0.62 -17.05 -1.76
N ASN A 67 1.86 -17.32 -2.21
CA ASN A 67 2.43 -18.67 -2.35
C ASN A 67 1.57 -19.62 -3.21
N ILE A 68 0.90 -19.07 -4.24
CA ILE A 68 0.08 -19.82 -5.19
C ILE A 68 0.97 -20.25 -6.37
N LYS A 69 1.02 -21.54 -6.66
CA LYS A 69 2.01 -22.12 -7.59
C LYS A 69 1.59 -22.04 -9.06
N SER A 70 0.29 -21.95 -9.33
CA SER A 70 -0.22 -21.92 -10.69
C SER A 70 -1.50 -21.10 -10.83
N LYS A 71 -1.79 -20.72 -12.08
CA LYS A 71 -3.03 -20.03 -12.44
C LYS A 71 -4.28 -20.88 -12.21
N ASP A 72 -4.18 -22.19 -12.38
CA ASP A 72 -5.31 -23.09 -12.13
C ASP A 72 -5.57 -23.28 -10.64
N GLU A 73 -4.52 -23.33 -9.83
CA GLU A 73 -4.65 -23.27 -8.38
C GLU A 73 -5.31 -21.96 -7.94
N PHE A 74 -4.88 -20.84 -8.53
CA PHE A 74 -5.47 -19.53 -8.27
C PHE A 74 -6.97 -19.49 -8.56
N LYS A 75 -7.39 -19.98 -9.73
CA LYS A 75 -8.82 -20.09 -10.09
C LYS A 75 -9.60 -20.94 -9.09
N LYS A 76 -9.05 -22.09 -8.66
CA LYS A 76 -9.69 -22.94 -7.65
C LYS A 76 -9.87 -22.21 -6.32
N ILE A 77 -8.84 -21.49 -5.86
CA ILE A 77 -8.92 -20.70 -4.63
C ILE A 77 -9.98 -19.60 -4.75
N LEU A 78 -10.01 -18.87 -5.86
CA LEU A 78 -11.02 -17.84 -6.10
C LEU A 78 -12.44 -18.42 -6.09
N ASN A 79 -12.67 -19.51 -6.81
CA ASN A 79 -13.98 -20.17 -6.85
C ASN A 79 -14.44 -20.65 -5.47
N SER A 80 -13.52 -21.15 -4.64
CA SER A 80 -13.85 -21.55 -3.26
C SER A 80 -14.27 -20.38 -2.35
N GLN A 81 -14.03 -19.15 -2.80
CA GLN A 81 -14.42 -17.91 -2.11
C GLN A 81 -15.52 -17.14 -2.87
N ASN A 82 -16.24 -17.81 -3.78
CA ASN A 82 -17.27 -17.22 -4.63
C ASN A 82 -16.77 -16.02 -5.45
N LEU A 83 -15.51 -16.09 -5.93
CA LEU A 83 -14.89 -15.06 -6.78
C LEU A 83 -14.64 -15.61 -8.17
N GLU A 84 -15.03 -14.86 -9.20
CA GLU A 84 -14.73 -15.20 -10.57
C GLU A 84 -13.34 -14.66 -10.99
N TYR A 85 -12.50 -15.53 -11.55
CA TYR A 85 -11.17 -15.14 -12.04
C TYR A 85 -11.22 -13.96 -13.03
N LYS A 86 -12.23 -13.92 -13.91
CA LYS A 86 -12.40 -12.84 -14.89
C LYS A 86 -12.58 -11.47 -14.22
N ASP A 87 -13.34 -11.42 -13.13
CA ASP A 87 -13.59 -10.18 -12.43
C ASP A 87 -12.38 -9.72 -11.60
N ILE A 88 -11.66 -10.67 -11.01
CA ILE A 88 -10.39 -10.38 -10.36
C ILE A 88 -9.37 -9.84 -11.36
N LYS A 89 -9.28 -10.43 -12.57
CA LYS A 89 -8.38 -9.94 -13.62
C LYS A 89 -8.74 -8.51 -14.04
N LYS A 90 -10.04 -8.14 -14.12
CA LYS A 90 -10.48 -6.77 -14.39
C LYS A 90 -10.04 -5.80 -13.29
N LYS A 91 -10.21 -6.19 -12.02
CA LYS A 91 -9.78 -5.35 -10.88
C LYS A 91 -8.27 -5.11 -10.90
N LEU A 92 -7.47 -6.15 -11.15
CA LEU A 92 -6.02 -6.03 -11.31
C LEU A 92 -5.66 -5.10 -12.49
N ALA A 93 -6.40 -5.18 -13.61
CA ALA A 93 -6.20 -4.31 -14.76
C ALA A 93 -6.47 -2.84 -14.42
N ILE A 94 -7.57 -2.54 -13.73
CA ILE A 94 -7.88 -1.17 -13.30
C ILE A 94 -6.77 -0.62 -12.41
N GLU A 95 -6.29 -1.36 -11.43
CA GLU A 95 -5.21 -0.91 -10.54
C GLU A 95 -3.88 -0.73 -11.29
N ALA A 96 -3.52 -1.67 -12.15
CA ALA A 96 -2.31 -1.61 -12.95
C ALA A 96 -2.26 -0.37 -13.86
N LEU A 97 -3.34 -0.21 -14.64
CA LEU A 97 -3.44 0.88 -15.63
C LEU A 97 -3.61 2.24 -14.96
N TRP A 98 -4.29 2.30 -13.81
CA TRP A 98 -4.36 3.51 -13.00
C TRP A 98 -2.97 3.97 -12.54
N ASN A 99 -2.19 3.06 -11.97
CA ASN A 99 -0.83 3.37 -11.53
C ASN A 99 0.05 3.80 -12.72
N GLN A 100 -0.09 3.16 -13.87
CA GLN A 100 0.61 3.56 -15.09
C GLN A 100 0.21 4.96 -15.54
N LEU A 101 -1.08 5.29 -15.55
CA LEU A 101 -1.60 6.61 -15.94
C LEU A 101 -1.06 7.71 -15.00
N ILE A 102 -1.13 7.49 -13.69
CA ILE A 102 -0.59 8.42 -12.69
C ILE A 102 0.91 8.63 -12.87
N TYR A 103 1.67 7.54 -13.07
CA TYR A 103 3.11 7.64 -13.36
C TYR A 103 3.38 8.45 -14.63
N GLN A 104 2.69 8.18 -15.73
CA GLN A 104 2.88 8.89 -16.99
C GLN A 104 2.56 10.40 -16.87
N ARG A 105 1.50 10.75 -16.13
CA ARG A 105 1.12 12.16 -15.91
C ARG A 105 2.14 12.92 -15.07
N ASN A 106 2.76 12.26 -14.11
CA ASN A 106 3.64 12.90 -13.13
C ASN A 106 5.14 12.71 -13.42
N SER A 107 5.51 11.75 -14.29
CA SER A 107 6.91 11.40 -14.55
C SER A 107 7.75 12.57 -15.08
N LYS A 108 7.15 13.48 -15.84
CA LYS A 108 7.83 14.69 -16.36
C LYS A 108 8.16 15.69 -15.26
N ASN A 109 7.45 15.66 -14.16
CA ASN A 109 7.66 16.54 -13.00
C ASN A 109 8.67 15.97 -12.00
N ILE A 110 9.10 14.71 -12.21
CA ILE A 110 10.07 14.05 -11.35
C ILE A 110 11.47 14.32 -11.91
N VAL A 111 12.10 15.40 -11.44
CA VAL A 111 13.50 15.69 -11.78
C VAL A 111 14.39 14.92 -10.80
N ILE A 112 15.00 13.85 -11.28
CA ILE A 112 15.99 13.09 -10.50
C ILE A 112 17.38 13.66 -10.78
N ASN A 113 17.94 14.40 -9.82
CA ASN A 113 19.33 14.80 -9.87
C ASN A 113 20.22 13.59 -9.51
N LYS A 114 20.70 12.90 -10.54
CA LYS A 114 21.49 11.68 -10.38
C LYS A 114 22.80 11.92 -9.65
N GLU A 115 23.43 13.09 -9.80
CA GLU A 115 24.68 13.42 -9.13
C GLU A 115 24.47 13.69 -7.65
N GLU A 116 23.43 14.43 -7.29
CA GLU A 116 23.06 14.64 -5.90
C GLU A 116 22.69 13.33 -5.22
N LEU A 117 21.95 12.45 -5.92
CA LEU A 117 21.60 11.13 -5.42
C LEU A 117 22.85 10.26 -5.20
N ARG A 118 23.78 10.25 -6.16
CA ARG A 118 25.06 9.53 -6.03
C ARG A 118 25.91 10.05 -4.88
N SER A 119 26.01 11.37 -4.72
CA SER A 119 26.75 12.02 -3.62
C SER A 119 26.12 11.67 -2.27
N LYS A 120 24.80 11.72 -2.15
CA LYS A 120 24.09 11.31 -0.93
C LYS A 120 24.31 9.83 -0.61
N ILE A 121 24.21 8.96 -1.60
CA ILE A 121 24.45 7.51 -1.43
C ILE A 121 25.91 7.27 -1.00
N LYS A 122 26.89 7.93 -1.65
CA LYS A 122 28.31 7.78 -1.32
C LYS A 122 28.62 8.25 0.10
N GLY A 123 28.12 9.42 0.51
CA GLY A 123 28.27 9.94 1.87
C GLY A 123 27.57 9.06 2.92
N GLN A 124 26.43 8.47 2.59
CA GLN A 124 25.73 7.53 3.48
C GLN A 124 26.50 6.20 3.61
N ILE A 125 27.12 5.69 2.52
CA ILE A 125 27.91 4.45 2.56
C ILE A 125 29.17 4.62 3.40
N GLU A 126 29.85 5.76 3.28
CA GLU A 126 31.11 6.06 4.00
C GLU A 126 30.89 6.32 5.50
N GLY A 127 29.69 6.80 5.90
CA GLY A 127 29.35 7.14 7.30
C GLY A 127 28.69 6.04 8.11
N ILE A 128 28.25 4.93 7.51
CA ILE A 128 27.39 3.95 8.18
C ILE A 128 28.22 2.77 8.69
N LYS A 129 28.37 2.67 10.03
CA LYS A 129 28.92 1.50 10.71
C LYS A 129 27.96 0.29 10.74
N LYS A 130 26.64 0.53 10.62
CA LYS A 130 25.58 -0.50 10.65
C LYS A 130 24.52 -0.16 9.61
N LYS A 131 24.07 -1.15 8.84
CA LYS A 131 22.98 -1.02 7.86
C LYS A 131 21.80 -1.84 8.31
N TYR A 132 20.59 -1.29 8.15
CA TYR A 132 19.36 -1.96 8.51
C TYR A 132 18.45 -2.14 7.30
N GLU A 133 17.63 -3.18 7.35
CA GLU A 133 16.41 -3.31 6.57
C GLU A 133 15.22 -3.24 7.51
N TYR A 134 14.20 -2.51 7.06
CA TYR A 134 12.96 -2.31 7.78
C TYR A 134 11.81 -2.94 7.01
N ASN A 135 11.00 -3.74 7.69
CA ASN A 135 9.69 -4.14 7.16
C ASN A 135 8.68 -3.12 7.69
N LEU A 136 8.07 -2.38 6.77
CA LEU A 136 7.25 -1.21 7.08
C LEU A 136 5.80 -1.38 6.64
N SER A 137 4.91 -0.71 7.36
CA SER A 137 3.55 -0.42 6.93
C SER A 137 3.27 1.07 7.05
N GLU A 138 2.33 1.59 6.24
CA GLU A 138 1.99 3.02 6.19
C GLU A 138 0.50 3.28 6.30
N ILE A 139 0.17 4.44 6.87
CA ILE A 139 -1.14 5.08 6.74
C ILE A 139 -0.88 6.47 6.17
N ILE A 140 -1.45 6.77 5.00
CA ILE A 140 -1.43 8.11 4.41
C ILE A 140 -2.82 8.69 4.47
N PHE A 141 -2.95 9.92 4.97
CA PHE A 141 -4.22 10.63 5.03
C PHE A 141 -4.02 12.13 4.72
N GLU A 142 -5.07 12.76 4.25
CA GLU A 142 -5.09 14.20 3.97
C GLU A 142 -5.79 14.97 5.08
N ASP A 143 -5.46 16.25 5.16
CA ASP A 143 -6.19 17.20 5.99
C ASP A 143 -7.58 17.45 5.38
N GLU A 144 -8.64 17.37 6.18
CA GLU A 144 -10.00 17.61 5.72
C GLU A 144 -10.37 19.07 5.98
N ILE A 145 -10.81 19.80 4.95
CA ILE A 145 -11.10 21.24 4.97
C ILE A 145 -12.02 21.67 6.14
N ASN A 146 -12.82 20.75 6.68
CA ASN A 146 -13.82 21.03 7.72
C ASN A 146 -13.59 20.27 9.04
N LYS A 147 -12.45 19.63 9.23
CA LYS A 147 -12.10 18.93 10.47
C LYS A 147 -10.79 19.44 11.03
N ASN A 148 -10.70 19.50 12.36
CA ASN A 148 -9.42 19.78 13.02
C ASN A 148 -8.45 18.60 12.76
N LEU A 149 -7.25 18.89 12.31
CA LEU A 149 -6.21 17.90 12.08
C LEU A 149 -5.90 17.05 13.32
N GLU A 150 -5.88 17.70 14.50
CA GLU A 150 -5.61 17.03 15.77
C GLU A 150 -6.69 15.99 16.10
N ASP A 151 -7.97 16.33 15.87
CA ASP A 151 -9.08 15.39 16.06
C ASP A 151 -8.96 14.19 15.11
N LYS A 152 -8.59 14.41 13.85
CA LYS A 152 -8.37 13.34 12.88
C LYS A 152 -7.21 12.44 13.28
N ILE A 153 -6.12 13.00 13.75
CA ILE A 153 -4.98 12.24 14.27
C ILE A 153 -5.40 11.39 15.46
N LEU A 154 -6.18 11.95 16.36
CA LEU A 154 -6.70 11.24 17.53
C LEU A 154 -7.64 10.09 17.11
N GLU A 155 -8.55 10.33 16.17
CA GLU A 155 -9.41 9.28 15.60
C GLU A 155 -8.59 8.12 15.01
N ILE A 156 -7.53 8.43 14.27
CA ILE A 156 -6.65 7.41 13.68
C ILE A 156 -5.91 6.64 14.76
N LYS A 157 -5.35 7.30 15.77
CA LYS A 157 -4.66 6.64 16.89
C LYS A 157 -5.62 5.73 17.67
N ASN A 158 -6.80 6.21 18.02
CA ASN A 158 -7.84 5.41 18.70
C ASN A 158 -8.26 4.20 17.84
N SER A 159 -8.32 4.36 16.52
CA SER A 159 -8.62 3.27 15.60
C SER A 159 -7.48 2.24 15.59
N ILE A 160 -6.21 2.69 15.58
CA ILE A 160 -5.05 1.79 15.66
C ILE A 160 -5.09 0.98 16.96
N ASP A 161 -5.40 1.61 18.09
CA ASP A 161 -5.48 0.95 19.38
C ASP A 161 -6.63 -0.06 19.47
N SER A 162 -7.77 0.24 18.85
CA SER A 162 -8.98 -0.60 18.94
C SER A 162 -9.02 -1.76 17.95
N ILE A 163 -8.57 -1.55 16.72
CA ILE A 163 -8.68 -2.55 15.63
C ILE A 163 -7.34 -2.90 14.96
N GLY A 164 -6.26 -2.30 15.41
CA GLY A 164 -4.91 -2.51 14.89
C GLY A 164 -4.56 -1.64 13.68
N PHE A 165 -3.26 -1.47 13.46
CA PHE A 165 -2.72 -0.60 12.40
C PHE A 165 -3.19 -1.00 11.00
N GLU A 166 -3.18 -2.30 10.69
CA GLU A 166 -3.50 -2.81 9.35
C GLU A 166 -4.97 -2.57 8.98
N ASN A 167 -5.89 -2.79 9.93
CA ASN A 167 -7.31 -2.54 9.70
C ASN A 167 -7.59 -1.04 9.61
N THR A 168 -6.90 -0.23 10.43
CA THR A 168 -6.99 1.23 10.33
C THR A 168 -6.48 1.72 8.98
N ALA A 169 -5.36 1.18 8.48
CA ALA A 169 -4.85 1.51 7.14
C ALA A 169 -5.88 1.23 6.04
N ILE A 170 -6.60 0.11 6.11
CA ILE A 170 -7.66 -0.22 5.14
C ILE A 170 -8.80 0.80 5.16
N ILE A 171 -9.13 1.33 6.34
CA ILE A 171 -10.30 2.22 6.52
C ILE A 171 -9.96 3.66 6.13
N VAL A 172 -8.77 4.16 6.53
CA VAL A 172 -8.47 5.60 6.46
C VAL A 172 -7.38 5.97 5.48
N SER A 173 -6.52 5.01 5.07
CA SER A 173 -5.39 5.35 4.22
C SER A 173 -5.80 5.55 2.77
N ILE A 174 -5.31 6.64 2.18
CA ILE A 174 -5.46 6.93 0.74
C ILE A 174 -4.37 6.28 -0.11
N SER A 175 -3.42 5.59 0.53
CA SER A 175 -2.32 4.90 -0.15
C SER A 175 -2.80 3.69 -0.96
N ASN A 176 -2.07 3.37 -2.03
CA ASN A 176 -2.29 2.14 -2.79
C ASN A 176 -2.04 0.86 -1.96
N THR A 177 -1.26 0.97 -0.88
CA THR A 177 -1.01 -0.13 0.06
C THR A 177 -2.17 -0.37 1.02
N ALA A 178 -3.13 0.54 1.12
CA ALA A 178 -4.26 0.48 2.06
C ALA A 178 -4.99 -0.87 2.03
N LYS A 179 -5.32 -1.38 0.85
CA LYS A 179 -6.01 -2.67 0.67
C LYS A 179 -5.27 -3.87 1.28
N ASN A 180 -3.94 -3.74 1.43
CA ASN A 180 -3.07 -4.73 2.06
C ASN A 180 -2.68 -4.35 3.51
N GLY A 181 -3.51 -3.55 4.20
CA GLY A 181 -3.22 -3.09 5.55
C GLY A 181 -2.04 -2.12 5.64
N GLY A 182 -1.79 -1.37 4.56
CA GLY A 182 -0.68 -0.43 4.49
C GLY A 182 0.70 -1.08 4.28
N LEU A 183 0.79 -2.40 4.07
CA LEU A 183 2.08 -3.10 4.00
C LEU A 183 2.90 -2.67 2.79
N ILE A 184 4.04 -2.03 3.06
CA ILE A 184 5.08 -1.69 2.07
C ILE A 184 6.03 -2.89 1.87
N GLY A 185 6.40 -3.58 2.96
CA GLY A 185 7.35 -4.70 2.96
C GLY A 185 8.76 -4.29 3.37
N TRP A 186 9.74 -5.11 3.00
CA TRP A 186 11.15 -4.89 3.34
C TRP A 186 11.77 -3.81 2.46
N ILE A 187 12.34 -2.79 3.09
CA ILE A 187 13.04 -1.67 2.45
C ILE A 187 14.41 -1.51 3.09
N ASN A 188 15.44 -1.37 2.26
CA ASN A 188 16.77 -1.04 2.74
C ASN A 188 16.80 0.40 3.27
N GLU A 189 17.51 0.63 4.38
CA GLU A 189 17.68 1.94 4.99
C GLU A 189 18.10 3.03 3.99
N LEU A 190 18.94 2.69 3.03
CA LEU A 190 19.41 3.62 1.99
C LEU A 190 18.31 4.08 1.02
N GLN A 191 17.17 3.37 0.97
CA GLN A 191 16.03 3.69 0.12
C GLN A 191 15.00 4.55 0.87
N ILE A 192 15.18 4.72 2.19
CA ILE A 192 14.30 5.51 3.05
C ILE A 192 14.80 6.95 3.08
N SER A 193 13.90 7.92 2.89
CA SER A 193 14.27 9.33 2.98
C SER A 193 14.76 9.68 4.41
N ASN A 194 15.67 10.65 4.52
CA ASN A 194 16.20 11.09 5.81
C ASN A 194 15.09 11.58 6.76
N LEU A 195 14.04 12.19 6.22
CA LEU A 195 12.89 12.64 7.01
C LEU A 195 12.19 11.44 7.68
N ILE A 196 11.90 10.41 6.91
CA ILE A 196 11.23 9.21 7.39
C ILE A 196 12.15 8.44 8.35
N LEU A 197 13.43 8.25 7.97
CA LEU A 197 14.39 7.49 8.76
C LEU A 197 14.53 8.06 10.18
N LYS A 198 14.66 9.38 10.33
CA LYS A 198 14.73 10.06 11.66
C LYS A 198 13.53 9.75 12.55
N ASN A 199 12.37 9.52 11.96
CA ASN A 199 11.14 9.24 12.72
C ASN A 199 11.00 7.76 13.08
N ILE A 200 11.65 6.84 12.36
CA ILE A 200 11.49 5.40 12.57
C ILE A 200 12.73 4.72 13.17
N GLU A 201 13.91 5.34 13.12
CA GLU A 201 15.17 4.71 13.57
C GLU A 201 15.16 4.28 15.04
N LYS A 202 14.42 5.02 15.89
CA LYS A 202 14.27 4.78 17.33
C LYS A 202 13.08 3.88 17.67
N LEU A 203 12.23 3.57 16.69
CA LEU A 203 11.07 2.72 16.91
C LEU A 203 11.50 1.26 17.02
N ASN A 204 10.87 0.57 17.96
CA ASN A 204 10.96 -0.87 18.13
C ASN A 204 9.94 -1.58 17.22
N LYS A 205 10.04 -2.90 17.16
CA LYS A 205 9.06 -3.73 16.48
C LYS A 205 7.64 -3.42 16.97
N ASP A 206 6.72 -3.35 16.00
CA ASP A 206 5.28 -3.07 16.17
C ASP A 206 4.94 -1.64 16.64
N GLN A 207 5.92 -0.76 16.84
CA GLN A 207 5.67 0.65 17.10
C GLN A 207 5.46 1.43 15.81
N PHE A 208 4.72 2.55 15.90
CA PHE A 208 4.46 3.46 14.79
C PHE A 208 4.87 4.90 15.14
N SER A 209 5.15 5.68 14.11
CA SER A 209 5.57 7.07 14.23
C SER A 209 4.41 8.00 14.58
N GLU A 210 4.74 9.18 15.08
CA GLU A 210 3.84 10.32 14.98
C GLU A 210 3.57 10.67 13.50
N PRO A 211 2.49 11.40 13.20
CA PRO A 211 2.21 11.84 11.84
C PRO A 211 3.33 12.70 11.26
N ILE A 212 3.86 12.29 10.13
CA ILE A 212 4.93 12.98 9.40
C ILE A 212 4.28 13.73 8.24
N LYS A 213 4.44 15.05 8.17
CA LYS A 213 3.92 15.83 7.05
C LYS A 213 4.75 15.56 5.79
N VAL A 214 4.08 15.12 4.72
CA VAL A 214 4.68 14.83 3.41
C VAL A 214 3.83 15.52 2.35
N ASN A 215 4.32 16.62 1.80
CA ASN A 215 3.58 17.48 0.87
C ASN A 215 2.23 17.93 1.47
N ASN A 216 1.12 17.57 0.83
CA ASN A 216 -0.25 17.92 1.26
C ASN A 216 -0.90 16.83 2.11
N SER A 217 -0.16 15.78 2.47
CA SER A 217 -0.67 14.63 3.22
C SER A 217 0.15 14.40 4.49
N TYR A 218 -0.36 13.55 5.36
CA TYR A 218 0.31 13.07 6.56
C TYR A 218 0.54 11.56 6.44
N LEU A 219 1.69 11.12 6.94
CA LEU A 219 2.16 9.75 6.89
C LEU A 219 2.42 9.24 8.30
N ILE A 220 1.80 8.13 8.68
CA ILE A 220 2.16 7.36 9.88
C ILE A 220 2.82 6.06 9.40
N ILE A 221 4.01 5.74 9.92
CA ILE A 221 4.75 4.54 9.57
C ILE A 221 4.86 3.61 10.78
N LYS A 222 4.52 2.34 10.57
CA LYS A 222 4.74 1.27 11.54
C LYS A 222 5.97 0.46 11.15
N VAL A 223 6.83 0.18 12.13
CA VAL A 223 7.96 -0.74 12.00
C VAL A 223 7.48 -2.16 12.36
N ASN A 224 7.18 -2.98 11.37
CA ASN A 224 6.77 -4.37 11.60
C ASN A 224 7.95 -5.23 12.07
N GLN A 225 9.13 -4.99 11.46
CA GLN A 225 10.38 -5.65 11.83
C GLN A 225 11.58 -4.79 11.40
N LYS A 226 12.71 -4.98 12.09
CA LYS A 226 13.99 -4.37 11.78
C LYS A 226 15.07 -5.44 11.84
N LYS A 227 15.94 -5.52 10.85
CA LYS A 227 17.08 -6.43 10.87
C LYS A 227 18.37 -5.71 10.48
N GLU A 228 19.45 -6.01 11.18
CA GLU A 228 20.79 -5.51 10.85
C GLU A 228 21.35 -6.33 9.66
N LEU A 229 21.82 -5.63 8.65
CA LEU A 229 22.51 -6.27 7.54
C LEU A 229 23.96 -6.53 7.93
N LYS A 230 24.32 -7.80 8.06
CA LYS A 230 25.74 -8.18 8.21
C LYS A 230 26.49 -7.78 6.96
N ASN A 231 27.49 -6.89 7.09
CA ASN A 231 28.40 -6.63 6.00
C ASN A 231 29.08 -7.97 5.62
N LYS A 232 28.75 -8.52 4.47
CA LYS A 232 29.63 -9.51 3.86
C LYS A 232 30.85 -8.72 3.37
N ILE A 233 31.95 -8.83 4.12
CA ILE A 233 33.29 -8.43 3.71
C ILE A 233 33.69 -9.32 2.54
#